data_306fdc2110c6afb15921ba7952d5a0cb
#
_entry.id   306fdc2110c6afb15921ba7952d5a0cb
#
_cell.length_a   1.000
_cell.length_b   1.000
_cell.length_c   1.000
_cell.angle_alpha   90.00
_cell.angle_beta   90.00
_cell.angle_gamma   90.00
#
_symmetry.space_group_name_H-M   'P 1'
#
loop_
_entity.id
_entity.type
_entity.pdbx_description
1 polymer ?
#
loop_
_entity_poly.entity_id
_entity_poly.type
_entity_poly.pdbx_seq_one_letter_code
_entity_poly.pdbx_strand_id
1 'polypeptide(L)'
;MLQCKNIMKDYVSGDEIVHALKGVSLSFREHEFVSILGQSGCGKTTFLNIIGGLDHYTSGDLIINGKSTKDYCDKDWDTYRNHQVGFVFQSYNLIMHQSVLSNVELALTLTGVNKEERRKRAIEALNKVGLSDQIHKKPTQMSGGQMQRVAIARAIVNNPNIILADEPTGALDSATSVQIMEILKEISKDKLVIMVTHNPQLADEYSSRIIRLKDGSLVSDSNPFNEQEVNVDTSVLKRPGMSFKMACSLSLNNLMTKKARTFLTSFAGSIGIIGIALIMSLSHGMQSYIDQMENDTMASYPIEIQSNSSDMSTLMTTMMGMKKESKEHNDSKIYSRPYVEDVLESLSSSKKNNLSAFKSYIES
;
A
#
# COMPACT_ATOMS: atom_id res chain seq x y z
N MET A 1 5.66 34.11 2.29
CA MET A 1 5.53 32.76 1.70
C MET A 1 5.60 31.62 2.73
N LEU A 2 6.65 31.49 3.51
CA LEU A 2 6.83 30.45 4.50
C LEU A 2 7.22 31.03 5.86
N GLN A 3 6.44 30.74 6.93
CA GLN A 3 6.68 31.21 8.29
C GLN A 3 6.56 30.06 9.29
N CYS A 4 7.49 29.98 10.19
CA CYS A 4 7.50 29.08 11.35
C CYS A 4 7.28 29.92 12.61
N LYS A 5 6.25 29.63 13.40
CA LYS A 5 5.95 30.33 14.65
C LYS A 5 6.06 29.35 15.82
N ASN A 6 7.09 29.50 16.61
CA ASN A 6 7.35 28.71 17.83
C ASN A 6 7.24 27.18 17.59
N ILE A 7 7.87 26.67 16.52
CA ILE A 7 7.84 25.26 16.16
C ILE A 7 8.60 24.43 17.20
N MET A 8 7.90 23.50 17.83
CA MET A 8 8.44 22.49 18.74
C MET A 8 8.25 21.09 18.15
N LYS A 9 9.21 20.22 18.38
CA LYS A 9 9.11 18.80 18.00
C LYS A 9 9.71 17.93 19.09
N ASP A 10 8.87 17.04 19.57
CA ASP A 10 9.22 16.02 20.55
C ASP A 10 9.07 14.63 19.92
N TYR A 11 10.05 13.77 20.16
CA TYR A 11 9.99 12.35 19.84
C TYR A 11 9.92 11.54 21.13
N VAL A 12 8.96 10.65 21.23
CA VAL A 12 8.80 9.73 22.36
C VAL A 12 9.48 8.41 22.00
N SER A 13 10.47 8.01 22.78
CA SER A 13 11.18 6.74 22.62
C SER A 13 11.12 5.95 23.94
N GLY A 14 10.14 5.06 24.08
CA GLY A 14 9.88 4.42 25.36
C GLY A 14 9.45 5.43 26.42
N ASP A 15 10.18 5.50 27.54
CA ASP A 15 9.93 6.45 28.64
C ASP A 15 10.68 7.79 28.49
N GLU A 16 11.51 7.92 27.45
CA GLU A 16 12.30 9.15 27.22
C GLU A 16 11.63 10.05 26.17
N ILE A 17 11.62 11.36 26.42
CA ILE A 17 11.18 12.40 25.48
C ILE A 17 12.41 13.14 24.98
N VAL A 18 12.65 13.08 23.68
CA VAL A 18 13.72 13.83 23.01
C VAL A 18 13.15 15.10 22.40
N HIS A 19 13.51 16.26 22.93
CA HIS A 19 13.13 17.57 22.42
C HIS A 19 14.02 17.95 21.24
N ALA A 20 13.59 17.59 20.01
CA ALA A 20 14.35 17.85 18.80
C ALA A 20 14.32 19.32 18.36
N LEU A 21 13.20 20.01 18.56
CA LEU A 21 13.05 21.46 18.35
C LEU A 21 12.39 22.12 19.56
N LYS A 22 12.89 23.30 19.96
CA LYS A 22 12.52 23.98 21.21
C LYS A 22 12.00 25.40 20.93
N GLY A 23 11.01 25.53 20.02
CA GLY A 23 10.37 26.83 19.77
C GLY A 23 11.07 27.66 18.69
N VAL A 24 11.36 27.06 17.54
CA VAL A 24 11.99 27.77 16.42
C VAL A 24 11.00 28.67 15.71
N SER A 25 11.34 29.96 15.60
CA SER A 25 10.55 30.98 14.88
C SER A 25 11.41 31.60 13.77
N LEU A 26 10.96 31.44 12.50
CA LEU A 26 11.67 31.93 11.33
C LEU A 26 10.67 32.26 10.21
N SER A 27 10.97 33.31 9.43
CA SER A 27 10.25 33.66 8.20
C SER A 27 11.21 33.66 7.03
N PHE A 28 10.77 33.20 5.87
CA PHE A 28 11.59 33.07 4.67
C PHE A 28 11.07 33.96 3.56
N ARG A 29 11.99 34.52 2.75
CA ARG A 29 11.67 35.25 1.51
C ARG A 29 11.35 34.29 0.37
N GLU A 30 10.73 34.76 -0.67
CA GLU A 30 10.37 33.93 -1.83
C GLU A 30 11.58 33.47 -2.65
N HIS A 31 12.59 34.32 -2.71
CA HIS A 31 13.81 34.09 -3.50
C HIS A 31 15.02 34.35 -2.62
N GLU A 32 15.54 33.31 -2.00
CA GLU A 32 16.78 33.37 -1.23
C GLU A 32 17.45 32.00 -1.13
N PHE A 33 18.77 32.01 -0.88
CA PHE A 33 19.51 30.82 -0.54
C PHE A 33 19.84 30.84 0.96
N VAL A 34 19.17 30.03 1.73
CA VAL A 34 19.31 29.94 3.17
C VAL A 34 20.07 28.67 3.53
N SER A 35 21.17 28.81 4.28
CA SER A 35 21.83 27.67 4.92
C SER A 35 21.52 27.59 6.40
N ILE A 36 21.13 26.40 6.84
CA ILE A 36 20.94 26.05 8.24
C ILE A 36 22.15 25.28 8.72
N LEU A 37 22.96 25.91 9.55
CA LEU A 37 24.16 25.34 10.14
C LEU A 37 23.93 24.83 11.57
N GLY A 38 24.61 23.76 11.93
CA GLY A 38 24.65 23.23 13.30
C GLY A 38 25.31 21.86 13.37
N GLN A 39 25.63 21.43 14.57
CA GLN A 39 26.23 20.11 14.81
C GLN A 39 25.28 18.97 14.47
N SER A 40 25.78 17.76 14.27
CA SER A 40 24.95 16.59 14.10
C SER A 40 24.02 16.41 15.31
N GLY A 41 22.76 16.06 15.06
CA GLY A 41 21.76 15.86 16.13
C GLY A 41 21.08 17.13 16.65
N CYS A 42 21.45 18.35 16.20
CA CYS A 42 20.85 19.60 16.70
C CYS A 42 19.46 19.94 16.13
N GLY A 43 18.82 19.02 15.40
CA GLY A 43 17.45 19.19 14.90
C GLY A 43 17.30 19.74 13.48
N LYS A 44 18.39 19.93 12.71
CA LYS A 44 18.35 20.49 11.34
C LYS A 44 17.47 19.71 10.37
N THR A 45 17.72 18.40 10.24
CA THR A 45 16.93 17.51 9.36
C THR A 45 15.48 17.41 9.83
N THR A 46 15.25 17.39 11.16
CA THR A 46 13.89 17.45 11.72
C THR A 46 13.16 18.72 11.30
N PHE A 47 13.84 19.87 11.40
CA PHE A 47 13.26 21.15 10.97
C PHE A 47 12.97 21.17 9.46
N LEU A 48 13.90 20.67 8.64
CA LEU A 48 13.71 20.55 7.19
C LEU A 48 12.52 19.64 6.85
N ASN A 49 12.37 18.50 7.54
CA ASN A 49 11.26 17.57 7.33
C ASN A 49 9.91 18.20 7.72
N ILE A 50 9.85 18.98 8.78
CA ILE A 50 8.63 19.69 9.18
C ILE A 50 8.24 20.74 8.13
N ILE A 51 9.19 21.57 7.69
CA ILE A 51 8.94 22.55 6.63
C ILE A 51 8.45 21.86 5.34
N GLY A 52 9.03 20.72 5.02
CA GLY A 52 8.68 19.96 3.83
C GLY A 52 7.41 19.11 3.94
N GLY A 53 6.78 19.08 5.12
CA GLY A 53 5.59 18.27 5.37
C GLY A 53 5.84 16.76 5.36
N LEU A 54 7.09 16.33 5.63
CA LEU A 54 7.45 14.92 5.81
C LEU A 54 7.26 14.46 7.25
N ASP A 55 7.28 15.41 8.20
CA ASP A 55 7.01 15.18 9.62
C ASP A 55 6.11 16.30 10.15
N HIS A 56 5.42 16.03 11.27
CA HIS A 56 4.54 16.98 11.93
C HIS A 56 5.21 17.58 13.16
N TYR A 57 5.00 18.86 13.39
CA TYR A 57 5.43 19.51 14.64
C TYR A 57 4.52 19.11 15.82
N THR A 58 5.06 19.11 17.05
CA THR A 58 4.29 18.81 18.26
C THR A 58 3.47 20.02 18.70
N SER A 59 4.03 21.23 18.61
CA SER A 59 3.35 22.48 18.90
C SER A 59 3.95 23.64 18.10
N GLY A 60 3.27 24.77 18.08
CA GLY A 60 3.61 25.92 17.25
C GLY A 60 2.69 26.04 16.05
N ASP A 61 3.13 26.73 15.00
CA ASP A 61 2.39 26.91 13.76
C ASP A 61 3.33 27.06 12.56
N LEU A 62 3.10 26.30 11.52
CA LEU A 62 3.72 26.47 10.21
C LEU A 62 2.72 27.13 9.26
N ILE A 63 3.06 28.29 8.74
CA ILE A 63 2.19 29.07 7.84
C ILE A 63 2.80 29.03 6.45
N ILE A 64 2.01 28.58 5.48
CA ILE A 64 2.38 28.46 4.06
C ILE A 64 1.45 29.34 3.24
N ASN A 65 1.99 30.31 2.53
CA ASN A 65 1.26 31.29 1.75
C ASN A 65 0.12 31.97 2.54
N GLY A 66 0.41 32.31 3.80
CA GLY A 66 -0.55 32.97 4.71
C GLY A 66 -1.59 32.04 5.33
N LYS A 67 -1.58 30.73 5.03
CA LYS A 67 -2.51 29.75 5.61
C LYS A 67 -1.80 28.88 6.65
N SER A 68 -2.38 28.77 7.85
CA SER A 68 -1.90 27.84 8.89
C SER A 68 -2.05 26.38 8.47
N THR A 69 -1.03 25.57 8.75
CA THR A 69 -1.06 24.13 8.46
C THR A 69 -1.77 23.32 9.53
N LYS A 70 -2.23 23.94 10.62
CA LYS A 70 -3.06 23.26 11.65
C LYS A 70 -4.35 22.70 11.07
N ASP A 71 -4.89 23.35 10.04
CA ASP A 71 -6.13 22.98 9.36
C ASP A 71 -5.89 22.09 8.14
N TYR A 72 -4.63 21.67 7.89
CA TYR A 72 -4.30 20.82 6.74
C TYR A 72 -4.73 19.38 7.00
N CYS A 73 -5.48 18.82 6.06
CA CYS A 73 -5.68 17.38 5.98
C CYS A 73 -4.57 16.70 5.16
N ASP A 74 -4.52 15.36 5.17
CA ASP A 74 -3.50 14.59 4.43
C ASP A 74 -3.42 14.96 2.94
N LYS A 75 -4.55 15.28 2.33
CA LYS A 75 -4.61 15.70 0.90
C LYS A 75 -3.99 17.07 0.67
N ASP A 76 -4.07 18.00 1.64
CA ASP A 76 -3.45 19.31 1.54
C ASP A 76 -1.93 19.17 1.65
N TRP A 77 -1.45 18.31 2.57
CA TRP A 77 -0.05 17.95 2.68
C TRP A 77 0.49 17.26 1.41
N ASP A 78 -0.27 16.34 0.80
CA ASP A 78 0.11 15.73 -0.46
C ASP A 78 0.21 16.77 -1.59
N THR A 79 -0.73 17.71 -1.64
CA THR A 79 -0.71 18.81 -2.61
C THR A 79 0.52 19.69 -2.42
N TYR A 80 0.83 20.05 -1.18
CA TYR A 80 1.99 20.84 -0.83
C TYR A 80 3.29 20.15 -1.24
N ARG A 81 3.50 18.88 -0.82
CA ARG A 81 4.69 18.10 -1.17
C ARG A 81 4.88 17.92 -2.67
N ASN A 82 3.81 17.68 -3.41
CA ASN A 82 3.90 17.37 -4.84
C ASN A 82 4.06 18.60 -5.72
N HIS A 83 3.57 19.76 -5.30
CA HIS A 83 3.54 20.96 -6.15
C HIS A 83 4.42 22.10 -5.66
N GLN A 84 4.62 22.23 -4.35
CA GLN A 84 5.34 23.40 -3.80
C GLN A 84 6.74 23.10 -3.31
N VAL A 85 7.05 21.83 -3.03
CA VAL A 85 8.33 21.44 -2.45
C VAL A 85 9.09 20.47 -3.34
N GLY A 86 10.37 20.72 -3.56
CA GLY A 86 11.32 19.78 -4.13
C GLY A 86 12.36 19.35 -3.09
N PHE A 87 12.55 18.04 -2.91
CA PHE A 87 13.52 17.50 -1.97
C PHE A 87 14.79 17.00 -2.64
N VAL A 88 15.94 17.40 -2.10
CA VAL A 88 17.27 16.89 -2.44
C VAL A 88 17.87 16.26 -1.18
N PHE A 89 17.99 14.95 -1.16
CA PHE A 89 18.47 14.18 -0.01
C PHE A 89 19.96 13.89 -0.11
N GLN A 90 20.63 13.68 1.00
CA GLN A 90 22.03 13.28 1.10
C GLN A 90 22.31 11.94 0.38
N SER A 91 21.41 10.97 0.50
CA SER A 91 21.53 9.62 -0.07
C SER A 91 20.89 9.47 -1.45
N TYR A 92 20.69 10.56 -2.19
CA TYR A 92 20.09 10.66 -3.53
C TYR A 92 18.65 10.12 -3.63
N ASN A 93 18.30 9.06 -2.94
CA ASN A 93 16.98 8.38 -2.96
C ASN A 93 16.48 8.09 -4.40
N LEU A 94 17.38 7.56 -5.25
CA LEU A 94 17.07 7.17 -6.62
C LEU A 94 16.67 5.70 -6.68
N ILE A 95 15.79 5.38 -7.62
CA ILE A 95 15.39 4.01 -7.91
C ILE A 95 16.45 3.38 -8.83
N MET A 96 17.33 2.55 -8.28
CA MET A 96 18.54 2.05 -8.90
C MET A 96 18.32 1.20 -10.17
N HIS A 97 17.19 0.52 -10.27
CA HIS A 97 16.86 -0.31 -11.43
C HIS A 97 16.16 0.44 -12.58
N GLN A 98 15.72 1.67 -12.34
CA GLN A 98 15.11 2.55 -13.35
C GLN A 98 16.16 3.45 -14.00
N SER A 99 15.86 3.95 -15.21
CA SER A 99 16.70 4.93 -15.88
C SER A 99 16.68 6.29 -15.17
N VAL A 100 17.67 7.12 -15.45
CA VAL A 100 17.74 8.52 -14.99
C VAL A 100 16.47 9.27 -15.37
N LEU A 101 16.04 9.17 -16.63
CA LEU A 101 14.81 9.79 -17.11
C LEU A 101 13.57 9.33 -16.29
N SER A 102 13.44 8.02 -16.08
CA SER A 102 12.31 7.46 -15.32
C SER A 102 12.30 7.92 -13.87
N ASN A 103 13.47 8.11 -13.24
CA ASN A 103 13.57 8.66 -11.89
C ASN A 103 13.04 10.10 -11.79
N VAL A 104 13.29 10.92 -12.82
CA VAL A 104 12.76 12.31 -12.87
C VAL A 104 11.28 12.32 -13.25
N GLU A 105 10.87 11.51 -14.22
CA GLU A 105 9.48 11.38 -14.64
C GLU A 105 8.54 10.96 -13.49
N LEU A 106 9.06 10.25 -12.48
CA LEU A 106 8.27 9.74 -11.36
C LEU A 106 7.57 10.88 -10.59
N ALA A 107 8.27 11.98 -10.34
CA ALA A 107 7.71 13.14 -9.65
C ALA A 107 6.49 13.73 -10.40
N LEU A 108 6.57 13.79 -11.74
CA LEU A 108 5.47 14.24 -12.59
C LEU A 108 4.34 13.22 -12.73
N THR A 109 4.64 11.94 -12.52
CA THR A 109 3.64 10.87 -12.54
C THR A 109 2.64 11.04 -11.40
N LEU A 110 3.12 11.42 -10.22
CA LEU A 110 2.30 11.63 -9.04
C LEU A 110 1.37 12.86 -9.16
N THR A 111 1.74 13.84 -9.98
CA THR A 111 0.94 15.04 -10.24
C THR A 111 -0.05 14.90 -11.40
N GLY A 112 -0.13 13.71 -12.03
CA GLY A 112 -1.12 13.42 -13.08
C GLY A 112 -0.80 14.01 -14.46
N VAL A 113 0.44 14.46 -14.71
CA VAL A 113 0.89 14.98 -16.00
C VAL A 113 0.88 13.86 -17.06
N ASN A 114 0.42 14.15 -18.26
CA ASN A 114 0.39 13.19 -19.36
C ASN A 114 1.81 12.73 -19.77
N LYS A 115 1.90 11.57 -20.43
CA LYS A 115 3.20 10.92 -20.71
C LYS A 115 4.14 11.75 -21.57
N GLU A 116 3.65 12.44 -22.58
CA GLU A 116 4.46 13.22 -23.51
C GLU A 116 5.04 14.48 -22.84
N GLU A 117 4.18 15.23 -22.17
CA GLU A 117 4.58 16.42 -21.43
C GLU A 117 5.52 16.08 -20.27
N ARG A 118 5.26 14.97 -19.57
CA ARG A 118 6.13 14.46 -18.50
C ARG A 118 7.54 14.17 -19.01
N ARG A 119 7.65 13.48 -20.16
CA ARG A 119 8.94 13.17 -20.77
C ARG A 119 9.69 14.45 -21.19
N LYS A 120 8.96 15.40 -21.79
CA LYS A 120 9.53 16.69 -22.20
C LYS A 120 10.10 17.45 -21.01
N ARG A 121 9.29 17.64 -19.95
CA ARG A 121 9.73 18.35 -18.72
C ARG A 121 10.88 17.64 -18.01
N ALA A 122 10.88 16.31 -17.97
CA ALA A 122 11.96 15.56 -17.36
C ALA A 122 13.28 15.74 -18.12
N ILE A 123 13.26 15.76 -19.47
CA ILE A 123 14.43 16.04 -20.29
C ILE A 123 14.92 17.49 -20.07
N GLU A 124 14.01 18.46 -20.03
CA GLU A 124 14.36 19.86 -19.76
C GLU A 124 15.01 20.03 -18.38
N ALA A 125 14.48 19.34 -17.33
CA ALA A 125 15.07 19.37 -16.00
C ALA A 125 16.47 18.73 -15.98
N LEU A 126 16.67 17.62 -16.68
CA LEU A 126 17.98 16.96 -16.81
C LEU A 126 18.97 17.83 -17.58
N ASN A 127 18.54 18.56 -18.61
CA ASN A 127 19.37 19.50 -19.35
C ASN A 127 19.85 20.65 -18.45
N LYS A 128 18.99 21.18 -17.58
CA LYS A 128 19.34 22.25 -16.62
C LYS A 128 20.46 21.86 -15.66
N VAL A 129 20.58 20.56 -15.34
CA VAL A 129 21.66 20.06 -14.46
C VAL A 129 22.83 19.42 -15.23
N GLY A 130 22.88 19.59 -16.57
CA GLY A 130 23.97 19.12 -17.41
C GLY A 130 24.04 17.59 -17.57
N LEU A 131 22.89 16.92 -17.69
CA LEU A 131 22.79 15.47 -17.85
C LEU A 131 22.06 15.03 -19.12
N SER A 132 22.08 15.85 -20.19
CA SER A 132 21.38 15.58 -21.45
C SER A 132 21.73 14.22 -22.07
N ASP A 133 23.01 13.82 -22.03
CA ASP A 133 23.51 12.61 -22.65
C ASP A 133 23.40 11.36 -21.77
N GLN A 134 22.90 11.52 -20.54
CA GLN A 134 22.87 10.45 -19.53
C GLN A 134 21.45 9.90 -19.26
N ILE A 135 20.45 10.35 -20.00
CA ILE A 135 19.01 10.11 -19.73
C ILE A 135 18.61 8.63 -19.71
N HIS A 136 19.32 7.79 -20.47
CA HIS A 136 19.05 6.36 -20.59
C HIS A 136 19.85 5.49 -19.61
N LYS A 137 20.88 6.06 -18.97
CA LYS A 137 21.67 5.33 -17.97
C LYS A 137 20.85 5.03 -16.72
N LYS A 138 21.32 4.05 -15.95
CA LYS A 138 20.81 3.76 -14.61
C LYS A 138 21.70 4.44 -13.56
N PRO A 139 21.19 4.75 -12.36
CA PRO A 139 22.00 5.33 -11.29
C PRO A 139 23.23 4.49 -10.93
N THR A 140 23.17 3.16 -11.07
CA THR A 140 24.31 2.25 -10.86
C THR A 140 25.48 2.44 -11.83
N GLN A 141 25.29 3.20 -12.91
CA GLN A 141 26.29 3.50 -13.94
C GLN A 141 26.80 4.94 -13.83
N MET A 142 26.48 5.64 -12.76
CA MET A 142 26.75 7.07 -12.58
C MET A 142 27.66 7.32 -11.37
N SER A 143 28.40 8.42 -11.40
CA SER A 143 29.15 8.91 -10.25
C SER A 143 28.20 9.51 -9.18
N GLY A 144 28.67 9.67 -7.94
CA GLY A 144 27.93 10.30 -6.87
C GLY A 144 27.40 11.69 -7.23
N GLY A 145 28.24 12.53 -7.82
CA GLY A 145 27.82 13.87 -8.27
C GLY A 145 26.82 13.86 -9.42
N GLN A 146 26.90 12.88 -10.33
CA GLN A 146 25.88 12.70 -11.35
C GLN A 146 24.55 12.27 -10.73
N MET A 147 24.57 11.34 -9.79
CA MET A 147 23.37 10.92 -9.06
C MET A 147 22.72 12.08 -8.28
N GLN A 148 23.53 12.95 -7.68
CA GLN A 148 23.03 14.14 -7.00
C GLN A 148 22.38 15.13 -7.97
N ARG A 149 22.96 15.33 -9.15
CA ARG A 149 22.35 16.14 -10.21
C ARG A 149 21.01 15.55 -10.69
N VAL A 150 20.88 14.24 -10.78
CA VAL A 150 19.58 13.59 -11.05
C VAL A 150 18.56 13.87 -9.93
N ALA A 151 19.00 13.81 -8.67
CA ALA A 151 18.13 14.11 -7.52
C ALA A 151 17.65 15.58 -7.55
N ILE A 152 18.53 16.52 -7.93
CA ILE A 152 18.16 17.94 -8.13
C ILE A 152 17.19 18.08 -9.31
N ALA A 153 17.46 17.44 -10.47
CA ALA A 153 16.53 17.47 -11.61
C ALA A 153 15.13 16.98 -11.22
N ARG A 154 15.05 15.88 -10.44
CA ARG A 154 13.79 15.36 -9.89
C ARG A 154 13.11 16.35 -8.97
N ALA A 155 13.88 17.07 -8.13
CA ALA A 155 13.34 18.06 -7.23
C ALA A 155 12.72 19.27 -7.95
N ILE A 156 13.33 19.72 -9.06
CA ILE A 156 12.87 20.92 -9.79
C ILE A 156 11.85 20.66 -10.89
N VAL A 157 11.61 19.39 -11.29
CA VAL A 157 10.80 19.05 -12.47
C VAL A 157 9.33 19.48 -12.38
N ASN A 158 8.77 19.51 -11.18
CA ASN A 158 7.41 20.03 -10.90
C ASN A 158 7.35 21.57 -10.80
N ASN A 159 8.49 22.25 -11.01
CA ASN A 159 8.61 23.69 -10.82
C ASN A 159 8.14 24.18 -9.43
N PRO A 160 8.64 23.59 -8.33
CA PRO A 160 8.22 23.97 -6.98
C PRO A 160 8.74 25.37 -6.62
N ASN A 161 8.11 25.99 -5.62
CA ASN A 161 8.55 27.30 -5.10
C ASN A 161 9.68 27.16 -4.07
N ILE A 162 9.76 25.99 -3.41
CA ILE A 162 10.70 25.71 -2.32
C ILE A 162 11.54 24.50 -2.68
N ILE A 163 12.85 24.61 -2.57
CA ILE A 163 13.80 23.49 -2.64
C ILE A 163 14.41 23.27 -1.27
N LEU A 164 14.25 22.06 -0.75
CA LEU A 164 14.82 21.62 0.52
C LEU A 164 15.96 20.66 0.26
N ALA A 165 17.17 21.01 0.69
CA ALA A 165 18.38 20.23 0.47
C ALA A 165 18.98 19.78 1.79
N ASP A 166 18.98 18.49 2.07
CA ASP A 166 19.58 17.90 3.27
C ASP A 166 20.97 17.37 2.93
N GLU A 167 22.01 18.08 3.39
CA GLU A 167 23.41 17.78 3.17
C GLU A 167 23.77 17.40 1.70
N PRO A 168 23.41 18.23 0.71
CA PRO A 168 23.47 17.85 -0.71
C PRO A 168 24.88 17.55 -1.23
N THR A 169 25.91 17.91 -0.48
CA THR A 169 27.34 17.72 -0.82
C THR A 169 28.04 16.72 0.11
N GLY A 170 27.36 16.18 1.12
CA GLY A 170 28.00 15.40 2.20
C GLY A 170 28.69 14.10 1.77
N ALA A 171 28.35 13.57 0.59
CA ALA A 171 28.93 12.34 0.05
C ALA A 171 29.80 12.60 -1.20
N LEU A 172 30.20 13.85 -1.48
CA LEU A 172 30.86 14.26 -2.71
C LEU A 172 32.27 14.80 -2.45
N ASP A 173 33.13 14.71 -3.46
CA ASP A 173 34.42 15.40 -3.47
C ASP A 173 34.24 16.92 -3.61
N SER A 174 35.29 17.68 -3.30
CA SER A 174 35.26 19.16 -3.27
C SER A 174 34.89 19.77 -4.61
N ALA A 175 35.43 19.27 -5.71
CA ALA A 175 35.17 19.82 -7.03
C ALA A 175 33.70 19.58 -7.48
N THR A 176 33.19 18.41 -7.20
CA THR A 176 31.78 18.07 -7.48
C THR A 176 30.84 18.85 -6.56
N SER A 177 31.23 19.07 -5.30
CA SER A 177 30.46 19.87 -4.34
C SER A 177 30.24 21.30 -4.82
N VAL A 178 31.27 21.94 -5.38
CA VAL A 178 31.19 23.28 -5.99
C VAL A 178 30.15 23.29 -7.13
N GLN A 179 30.19 22.29 -8.04
CA GLN A 179 29.21 22.20 -9.14
C GLN A 179 27.75 22.08 -8.62
N ILE A 180 27.52 21.31 -7.57
CA ILE A 180 26.19 21.18 -6.98
C ILE A 180 25.74 22.50 -6.35
N MET A 181 26.66 23.19 -5.64
CA MET A 181 26.34 24.47 -5.02
C MET A 181 26.04 25.55 -6.05
N GLU A 182 26.76 25.59 -7.19
CA GLU A 182 26.46 26.51 -8.29
C GLU A 182 25.06 26.27 -8.89
N ILE A 183 24.65 25.01 -9.06
CA ILE A 183 23.31 24.66 -9.54
C ILE A 183 22.25 25.14 -8.54
N LEU A 184 22.44 24.90 -7.24
CA LEU A 184 21.49 25.34 -6.20
C LEU A 184 21.44 26.87 -6.11
N LYS A 185 22.56 27.56 -6.27
CA LYS A 185 22.64 29.02 -6.30
C LYS A 185 21.90 29.60 -7.52
N GLU A 186 22.02 28.99 -8.69
CA GLU A 186 21.26 29.38 -9.87
C GLU A 186 19.75 29.21 -9.66
N ILE A 187 19.33 28.10 -9.08
CA ILE A 187 17.93 27.82 -8.73
C ILE A 187 17.39 28.84 -7.73
N SER A 188 18.23 29.33 -6.79
CA SER A 188 17.81 30.28 -5.74
C SER A 188 17.48 31.69 -6.26
N LYS A 189 17.82 32.00 -7.51
CA LYS A 189 17.43 33.27 -8.13
C LYS A 189 15.90 33.41 -8.28
N ASP A 190 15.23 32.29 -8.55
CA ASP A 190 13.80 32.24 -8.81
C ASP A 190 13.01 31.49 -7.73
N LYS A 191 13.67 30.87 -6.75
CA LYS A 191 13.06 29.99 -5.75
C LYS A 191 13.67 30.17 -4.38
N LEU A 192 12.93 29.77 -3.34
CA LEU A 192 13.49 29.62 -2.02
C LEU A 192 14.26 28.29 -1.93
N VAL A 193 15.57 28.37 -1.70
CA VAL A 193 16.41 27.21 -1.40
C VAL A 193 16.79 27.20 0.06
N ILE A 194 16.41 26.15 0.78
CA ILE A 194 16.80 25.94 2.18
C ILE A 194 17.70 24.71 2.22
N MET A 195 18.97 24.92 2.55
CA MET A 195 19.98 23.88 2.67
C MET A 195 20.36 23.64 4.12
N VAL A 196 20.39 22.39 4.52
CA VAL A 196 21.01 21.96 5.77
C VAL A 196 22.43 21.48 5.47
N THR A 197 23.40 21.96 6.21
CA THR A 197 24.79 21.53 6.08
C THR A 197 25.54 21.65 7.40
N HIS A 198 26.59 20.86 7.53
CA HIS A 198 27.57 21.00 8.61
C HIS A 198 28.86 21.69 8.14
N ASN A 199 28.96 22.07 6.85
CA ASN A 199 30.11 22.73 6.27
C ASN A 199 29.90 24.25 6.25
N PRO A 200 30.56 25.03 7.14
CA PRO A 200 30.41 26.48 7.22
C PRO A 200 31.00 27.21 6.01
N GLN A 201 32.06 26.68 5.37
CA GLN A 201 32.69 27.32 4.23
C GLN A 201 31.75 27.39 3.03
N LEU A 202 31.07 26.28 2.70
CA LEU A 202 30.08 26.27 1.62
C LEU A 202 28.86 27.17 1.95
N ALA A 203 28.45 27.23 3.22
CA ALA A 203 27.38 28.12 3.61
C ALA A 203 27.75 29.59 3.46
N ASP A 204 28.95 29.97 3.88
CA ASP A 204 29.44 31.37 3.79
C ASP A 204 29.62 31.82 2.33
N GLU A 205 30.06 30.93 1.42
CA GLU A 205 30.34 31.26 0.02
C GLU A 205 29.08 31.35 -0.85
N TYR A 206 28.10 30.47 -0.61
CA TYR A 206 26.96 30.31 -1.53
C TYR A 206 25.66 30.90 -1.02
N SER A 207 25.47 31.02 0.31
CA SER A 207 24.17 31.42 0.88
C SER A 207 24.05 32.94 1.05
N SER A 208 22.85 33.43 0.81
CA SER A 208 22.50 34.83 1.09
C SER A 208 22.13 35.06 2.56
N ARG A 209 21.82 33.97 3.28
CA ARG A 209 21.43 34.00 4.70
C ARG A 209 21.86 32.71 5.40
N ILE A 210 22.40 32.86 6.58
CA ILE A 210 22.87 31.75 7.41
C ILE A 210 22.14 31.75 8.74
N ILE A 211 21.50 30.63 9.03
CA ILE A 211 20.77 30.37 10.27
C ILE A 211 21.55 29.31 11.06
N ARG A 212 21.82 29.57 12.35
CA ARG A 212 22.54 28.64 13.21
C ARG A 212 21.59 28.03 14.23
N LEU A 213 21.49 26.70 14.19
CA LEU A 213 20.74 25.91 15.16
C LEU A 213 21.70 25.21 16.12
N LYS A 214 21.34 25.21 17.41
CA LYS A 214 22.04 24.46 18.46
C LYS A 214 21.02 23.86 19.41
N ASP A 215 21.11 22.57 19.68
CA ASP A 215 20.29 21.84 20.65
C ASP A 215 18.77 22.10 20.50
N GLY A 216 18.29 22.15 19.24
CA GLY A 216 16.89 22.40 18.91
C GLY A 216 16.44 23.86 18.95
N SER A 217 17.34 24.79 19.22
CA SER A 217 17.05 26.24 19.37
C SER A 217 17.74 27.07 18.30
N LEU A 218 17.14 28.20 17.92
CA LEU A 218 17.74 29.20 17.05
C LEU A 218 18.77 30.00 17.84
N VAL A 219 20.03 30.02 17.38
CA VAL A 219 21.13 30.76 18.03
C VAL A 219 21.40 32.11 17.34
N SER A 220 21.45 32.09 16.01
CA SER A 220 21.68 33.30 15.21
C SER A 220 21.08 33.21 13.83
N ASP A 221 20.78 34.35 13.28
CA ASP A 221 20.28 34.56 11.92
C ASP A 221 21.02 35.77 11.33
N SER A 222 21.74 35.58 10.22
CA SER A 222 22.59 36.61 9.64
C SER A 222 21.81 37.74 8.96
N ASN A 223 20.56 37.47 8.53
CA ASN A 223 19.73 38.43 7.82
C ASN A 223 18.25 38.17 8.11
N PRO A 224 17.80 38.47 9.36
CA PRO A 224 16.44 38.20 9.80
C PRO A 224 15.39 38.86 8.87
N PHE A 225 14.31 38.15 8.62
CA PHE A 225 13.18 38.66 7.84
C PHE A 225 11.90 38.52 8.68
N ASN A 226 11.25 39.67 8.93
CA ASN A 226 9.95 39.72 9.56
C ASN A 226 8.92 40.13 8.51
N GLU A 227 8.10 39.20 8.09
CA GLU A 227 6.99 39.46 7.18
C GLU A 227 5.87 40.17 7.95
N GLN A 228 5.65 41.45 7.64
CA GLN A 228 4.41 42.13 8.04
C GLN A 228 3.30 41.52 7.15
N GLU A 229 2.15 41.22 7.72
CA GLU A 229 1.00 40.54 7.11
C GLU A 229 0.81 40.83 5.62
N VAL A 230 1.19 39.91 4.75
CA VAL A 230 1.04 40.02 3.31
C VAL A 230 -0.29 39.38 2.93
N ASN A 231 -1.06 40.07 2.08
CA ASN A 231 -2.31 39.61 1.51
C ASN A 231 -2.17 38.22 0.88
N VAL A 232 -3.04 37.33 1.30
CA VAL A 232 -3.10 35.92 0.91
C VAL A 232 -3.47 35.81 -0.58
N ASP A 233 -2.54 35.43 -1.42
CA ASP A 233 -2.85 35.01 -2.79
C ASP A 233 -3.36 33.56 -2.73
N THR A 234 -4.68 33.39 -2.70
CA THR A 234 -5.37 32.10 -2.66
C THR A 234 -5.45 31.47 -4.06
N SER A 235 -4.31 31.22 -4.68
CA SER A 235 -4.30 30.38 -5.87
C SER A 235 -4.63 28.93 -5.45
N VAL A 236 -5.81 28.47 -5.85
CA VAL A 236 -6.27 27.10 -5.60
C VAL A 236 -5.39 26.13 -6.38
N LEU A 237 -4.44 25.50 -5.69
CA LEU A 237 -3.59 24.46 -6.26
C LEU A 237 -4.46 23.28 -6.71
N LYS A 238 -4.26 22.82 -7.94
CA LYS A 238 -4.93 21.63 -8.45
C LYS A 238 -4.53 20.42 -7.59
N ARG A 239 -5.51 19.72 -7.05
CA ARG A 239 -5.29 18.52 -6.24
C ARG A 239 -4.57 17.45 -7.05
N PRO A 240 -3.54 16.78 -6.51
CA PRO A 240 -2.88 15.68 -7.18
C PRO A 240 -3.87 14.53 -7.35
N GLY A 241 -3.93 13.97 -8.55
CA GLY A 241 -4.83 12.88 -8.88
C GLY A 241 -4.12 11.82 -9.72
N MET A 242 -3.81 10.67 -9.13
CA MET A 242 -3.29 9.55 -9.89
C MET A 242 -4.44 8.70 -10.44
N SER A 243 -4.47 8.47 -11.76
CA SER A 243 -5.43 7.56 -12.38
C SER A 243 -5.24 6.14 -11.88
N PHE A 244 -6.34 5.39 -11.65
CA PHE A 244 -6.30 3.98 -11.25
C PHE A 244 -5.46 3.11 -12.20
N LYS A 245 -5.55 3.35 -13.51
CA LYS A 245 -4.71 2.67 -14.52
C LYS A 245 -3.22 2.92 -14.30
N MET A 246 -2.84 4.11 -13.87
CA MET A 246 -1.45 4.48 -13.60
C MET A 246 -0.95 3.84 -12.30
N ALA A 247 -1.78 3.77 -11.27
CA ALA A 247 -1.49 3.07 -10.02
C ALA A 247 -1.24 1.58 -10.28
N CYS A 248 -2.10 0.93 -11.05
CA CYS A 248 -1.94 -0.48 -11.47
C CYS A 248 -0.65 -0.68 -12.27
N SER A 249 -0.33 0.22 -13.21
CA SER A 249 0.89 0.13 -14.03
C SER A 249 2.16 0.27 -13.18
N LEU A 250 2.18 1.19 -12.21
CA LEU A 250 3.31 1.35 -11.27
C LEU A 250 3.48 0.12 -10.37
N SER A 251 2.37 -0.42 -9.84
CA SER A 251 2.38 -1.63 -9.04
C SER A 251 2.90 -2.83 -9.82
N LEU A 252 2.42 -3.03 -11.06
CA LEU A 252 2.87 -4.10 -11.95
C LEU A 252 4.36 -3.97 -12.29
N ASN A 253 4.84 -2.77 -12.59
CA ASN A 253 6.26 -2.53 -12.83
C ASN A 253 7.10 -2.89 -11.59
N ASN A 254 6.67 -2.51 -10.40
CA ASN A 254 7.35 -2.88 -9.15
C ASN A 254 7.39 -4.41 -8.94
N LEU A 255 6.31 -5.12 -9.19
CA LEU A 255 6.26 -6.57 -9.12
C LEU A 255 7.21 -7.23 -10.14
N MET A 256 7.31 -6.66 -11.34
CA MET A 256 8.18 -7.17 -12.42
C MET A 256 9.68 -6.88 -12.18
N THR A 257 10.06 -6.05 -11.24
CA THR A 257 11.48 -5.80 -10.92
C THR A 257 12.14 -7.01 -10.25
N LYS A 258 11.38 -7.81 -9.50
CA LYS A 258 11.84 -9.02 -8.80
C LYS A 258 11.10 -10.26 -9.32
N LYS A 259 11.15 -10.49 -10.63
CA LYS A 259 10.38 -11.54 -11.34
C LYS A 259 10.43 -12.91 -10.68
N ALA A 260 11.63 -13.37 -10.31
CA ALA A 260 11.79 -14.68 -9.67
C ALA A 260 11.06 -14.80 -8.33
N ARG A 261 11.14 -13.78 -7.48
CA ARG A 261 10.45 -13.75 -6.18
C ARG A 261 8.93 -13.71 -6.38
N THR A 262 8.46 -12.81 -7.27
CA THR A 262 7.02 -12.66 -7.55
C THR A 262 6.44 -13.96 -8.11
N PHE A 263 7.15 -14.62 -9.04
CA PHE A 263 6.74 -15.92 -9.58
C PHE A 263 6.69 -17.00 -8.48
N LEU A 264 7.73 -17.08 -7.64
CA LEU A 264 7.82 -18.09 -6.58
C LEU A 264 6.70 -17.94 -5.54
N THR A 265 6.42 -16.71 -5.11
CA THR A 265 5.34 -16.45 -4.14
C THR A 265 3.96 -16.70 -4.74
N SER A 266 3.73 -16.31 -6.01
CA SER A 266 2.47 -16.59 -6.70
C SER A 266 2.27 -18.08 -6.93
N PHE A 267 3.33 -18.82 -7.29
CA PHE A 267 3.30 -20.26 -7.49
C PHE A 267 2.98 -20.99 -6.17
N ALA A 268 3.67 -20.62 -5.08
CA ALA A 268 3.41 -21.17 -3.76
C ALA A 268 1.96 -20.96 -3.30
N GLY A 269 1.41 -19.76 -3.51
CA GLY A 269 0.00 -19.46 -3.23
C GLY A 269 -0.98 -20.25 -4.11
N SER A 270 -0.60 -20.53 -5.38
CA SER A 270 -1.44 -21.28 -6.32
C SER A 270 -1.57 -22.76 -5.97
N ILE A 271 -0.57 -23.37 -5.33
CA ILE A 271 -0.56 -24.81 -4.98
C ILE A 271 -1.79 -25.15 -4.14
N GLY A 272 -2.11 -24.33 -3.13
CA GLY A 272 -3.28 -24.55 -2.28
C GLY A 272 -4.60 -24.51 -3.07
N ILE A 273 -4.75 -23.54 -3.96
CA ILE A 273 -5.94 -23.38 -4.79
C ILE A 273 -6.07 -24.54 -5.78
N ILE A 274 -4.97 -24.94 -6.43
CA ILE A 274 -4.91 -26.10 -7.35
C ILE A 274 -5.28 -27.37 -6.60
N GLY A 275 -4.75 -27.58 -5.38
CA GLY A 275 -5.07 -28.74 -4.56
C GLY A 275 -6.57 -28.83 -4.23
N ILE A 276 -7.18 -27.74 -3.80
CA ILE A 276 -8.63 -27.68 -3.52
C ILE A 276 -9.43 -27.92 -4.80
N ALA A 277 -9.07 -27.29 -5.91
CA ALA A 277 -9.76 -27.45 -7.18
C ALA A 277 -9.70 -28.88 -7.69
N LEU A 278 -8.55 -29.57 -7.56
CA LEU A 278 -8.40 -30.99 -7.92
C LEU A 278 -9.27 -31.88 -7.05
N ILE A 279 -9.29 -31.69 -5.73
CA ILE A 279 -10.13 -32.47 -4.80
C ILE A 279 -11.61 -32.26 -5.14
N MET A 280 -12.05 -31.02 -5.36
CA MET A 280 -13.46 -30.73 -5.72
C MET A 280 -13.82 -31.31 -7.10
N SER A 281 -12.92 -31.24 -8.08
CA SER A 281 -13.15 -31.81 -9.42
C SER A 281 -13.23 -33.34 -9.37
N LEU A 282 -12.35 -33.98 -8.61
CA LEU A 282 -12.37 -35.44 -8.43
C LEU A 282 -13.63 -35.89 -7.68
N SER A 283 -14.01 -35.17 -6.62
CA SER A 283 -15.23 -35.45 -5.86
C SER A 283 -16.49 -35.33 -6.76
N HIS A 284 -16.57 -34.26 -7.54
CA HIS A 284 -17.70 -34.06 -8.47
C HIS A 284 -17.73 -35.12 -9.58
N GLY A 285 -16.58 -35.46 -10.15
CA GLY A 285 -16.45 -36.50 -11.14
C GLY A 285 -16.84 -37.88 -10.61
N MET A 286 -16.45 -38.19 -9.36
CA MET A 286 -16.82 -39.45 -8.71
C MET A 286 -18.32 -39.53 -8.44
N GLN A 287 -18.93 -38.43 -7.96
CA GLN A 287 -20.36 -38.34 -7.72
C GLN A 287 -21.13 -38.55 -9.03
N SER A 288 -20.73 -37.84 -10.09
CA SER A 288 -21.35 -38.01 -11.42
C SER A 288 -21.25 -39.43 -11.98
N TYR A 289 -20.11 -40.09 -11.76
CA TYR A 289 -19.90 -41.49 -12.15
C TYR A 289 -20.79 -42.45 -11.36
N ILE A 290 -20.94 -42.24 -10.05
CA ILE A 290 -21.83 -43.03 -9.17
C ILE A 290 -23.28 -42.86 -9.62
N ASP A 291 -23.72 -41.60 -9.84
CA ASP A 291 -25.08 -41.31 -10.30
C ASP A 291 -25.37 -41.97 -11.66
N GLN A 292 -24.39 -41.96 -12.57
CA GLN A 292 -24.53 -42.67 -13.86
C GLN A 292 -24.63 -44.18 -13.71
N MET A 293 -23.77 -44.81 -12.88
CA MET A 293 -23.82 -46.24 -12.59
C MET A 293 -25.15 -46.64 -11.91
N GLU A 294 -25.64 -45.80 -11.00
CA GLU A 294 -26.94 -46.03 -10.34
C GLU A 294 -28.08 -45.99 -11.35
N ASN A 295 -28.09 -44.98 -12.23
CA ASN A 295 -29.09 -44.88 -13.29
C ASN A 295 -29.04 -46.06 -14.29
N ASP A 296 -27.85 -46.44 -14.72
CA ASP A 296 -27.65 -47.56 -15.64
C ASP A 296 -28.05 -48.90 -14.98
N THR A 297 -27.75 -49.07 -13.69
CA THR A 297 -28.13 -50.26 -12.94
C THR A 297 -29.65 -50.32 -12.72
N MET A 298 -30.28 -49.22 -12.31
CA MET A 298 -31.74 -49.14 -12.16
C MET A 298 -32.46 -49.36 -13.48
N ALA A 299 -31.96 -48.84 -14.61
CA ALA A 299 -32.52 -49.05 -15.93
C ALA A 299 -32.41 -50.53 -16.42
N SER A 300 -31.39 -51.26 -15.90
CA SER A 300 -31.13 -52.64 -16.29
C SER A 300 -31.96 -53.69 -15.50
N TYR A 301 -32.46 -53.31 -14.31
CA TYR A 301 -33.31 -54.20 -13.52
C TYR A 301 -34.79 -53.97 -13.86
N PRO A 302 -35.50 -55.00 -14.33
CA PRO A 302 -36.94 -54.89 -14.56
C PRO A 302 -37.67 -54.69 -13.24
N ILE A 303 -38.62 -53.79 -13.22
CA ILE A 303 -39.50 -53.62 -12.07
C ILE A 303 -40.40 -54.84 -11.94
N GLU A 304 -40.08 -55.74 -10.98
CA GLU A 304 -40.92 -56.91 -10.71
C GLU A 304 -42.05 -56.48 -9.78
N ILE A 305 -43.27 -56.55 -10.27
CA ILE A 305 -44.44 -56.34 -9.47
C ILE A 305 -45.05 -57.70 -9.08
N GLN A 306 -44.84 -58.09 -7.85
CA GLN A 306 -45.30 -59.37 -7.37
C GLN A 306 -46.73 -59.25 -6.84
N SER A 307 -47.53 -60.31 -7.00
CA SER A 307 -48.92 -60.41 -6.54
C SER A 307 -49.00 -60.43 -5.00
N ASN A 308 -47.98 -60.89 -4.36
CA ASN A 308 -47.87 -60.92 -2.89
C ASN A 308 -46.62 -60.16 -2.44
N SER A 309 -46.77 -59.25 -1.51
CA SER A 309 -45.64 -58.59 -0.88
C SER A 309 -45.51 -59.03 0.58
N SER A 310 -44.33 -59.51 0.95
CA SER A 310 -43.98 -59.74 2.34
C SER A 310 -43.34 -58.43 2.89
N ASP A 311 -43.84 -57.92 3.98
CA ASP A 311 -43.32 -56.70 4.63
C ASP A 311 -42.00 -57.01 5.35
N MET A 312 -40.88 -56.93 4.61
CA MET A 312 -39.55 -57.18 5.14
C MET A 312 -39.16 -56.22 6.27
N SER A 313 -39.77 -55.02 6.33
CA SER A 313 -39.49 -54.04 7.39
C SER A 313 -40.16 -54.48 8.72
N THR A 314 -41.35 -55.02 8.64
CA THR A 314 -42.04 -55.59 9.81
C THR A 314 -41.30 -56.83 10.30
N LEU A 315 -40.81 -57.68 9.40
CA LEU A 315 -40.03 -58.88 9.74
C LEU A 315 -38.72 -58.49 10.43
N MET A 316 -38.02 -57.49 9.88
CA MET A 316 -36.74 -57.00 10.49
C MET A 316 -36.95 -56.34 11.85
N THR A 317 -37.98 -55.54 12.03
CA THR A 317 -38.32 -54.94 13.34
C THR A 317 -38.79 -55.98 14.36
N THR A 318 -39.46 -57.05 13.93
CA THR A 318 -39.82 -58.17 14.84
C THR A 318 -38.59 -58.98 15.22
N MET A 319 -37.69 -59.26 14.27
CA MET A 319 -36.41 -59.97 14.54
C MET A 319 -35.50 -59.14 15.44
N MET A 320 -35.45 -57.81 15.29
CA MET A 320 -34.67 -56.92 16.16
C MET A 320 -35.32 -56.67 17.52
N GLY A 321 -36.47 -57.27 17.82
CA GLY A 321 -37.17 -57.15 19.09
C GLY A 321 -37.74 -55.76 19.39
N MET A 322 -37.90 -54.92 18.32
CA MET A 322 -38.36 -53.54 18.46
C MET A 322 -39.87 -53.33 18.43
N LYS A 323 -40.66 -54.40 18.22
CA LYS A 323 -42.13 -54.30 18.27
C LYS A 323 -42.59 -54.31 19.72
N LYS A 324 -42.83 -53.11 20.26
CA LYS A 324 -43.32 -52.90 21.59
C LYS A 324 -44.85 -52.84 21.57
N GLU A 325 -45.50 -53.97 21.69
CA GLU A 325 -46.91 -53.98 22.16
C GLU A 325 -46.88 -53.88 23.68
N SER A 326 -47.36 -52.80 24.24
CA SER A 326 -47.61 -52.64 25.64
C SER A 326 -48.94 -53.33 26.00
N LYS A 327 -48.88 -54.65 26.24
CA LYS A 327 -49.96 -55.30 26.98
C LYS A 327 -49.66 -54.99 28.48
N GLU A 328 -50.71 -54.49 29.18
CA GLU A 328 -50.65 -54.32 30.65
C GLU A 328 -50.32 -55.68 31.29
N HIS A 329 -49.22 -55.82 31.92
CA HIS A 329 -48.80 -57.00 32.61
C HIS A 329 -49.06 -56.84 34.12
N ASN A 330 -49.60 -57.89 34.73
CA ASN A 330 -49.81 -57.96 36.20
C ASN A 330 -48.45 -58.37 36.84
N ASP A 331 -47.95 -57.57 37.78
CA ASP A 331 -46.60 -57.71 38.39
C ASP A 331 -46.41 -59.05 39.16
N SER A 332 -47.46 -59.83 39.37
CA SER A 332 -47.40 -61.13 40.11
C SER A 332 -47.32 -62.37 39.23
N LYS A 333 -47.19 -62.23 37.88
CA LYS A 333 -47.16 -63.39 36.98
C LYS A 333 -45.98 -63.25 35.95
N ILE A 334 -45.34 -64.39 35.64
CA ILE A 334 -44.33 -64.48 34.64
C ILE A 334 -44.99 -64.83 33.30
N TYR A 335 -44.81 -63.96 32.32
CA TYR A 335 -45.34 -64.16 30.98
C TYR A 335 -44.18 -64.60 30.03
N SER A 336 -44.42 -65.66 29.25
CA SER A 336 -43.51 -66.04 28.17
C SER A 336 -43.80 -65.18 26.94
N ARG A 337 -42.79 -64.69 26.26
CA ARG A 337 -42.94 -63.97 25.01
C ARG A 337 -42.94 -65.00 23.88
N PRO A 338 -44.04 -65.13 23.07
CA PRO A 338 -44.07 -66.06 21.97
C PRO A 338 -43.32 -65.54 20.76
N TYR A 339 -41.99 -65.35 20.88
CA TYR A 339 -41.14 -64.77 19.86
C TYR A 339 -41.23 -65.51 18.51
N VAL A 340 -41.36 -66.85 18.53
CA VAL A 340 -41.46 -67.70 17.34
C VAL A 340 -42.82 -67.52 16.66
N GLU A 341 -43.89 -67.35 17.42
CA GLU A 341 -45.23 -67.12 16.89
C GLU A 341 -45.34 -65.73 16.23
N ASP A 342 -44.78 -64.70 16.84
CA ASP A 342 -44.73 -63.36 16.25
C ASP A 342 -43.95 -63.30 14.93
N VAL A 343 -42.84 -64.05 14.84
CA VAL A 343 -42.03 -64.21 13.60
C VAL A 343 -42.82 -65.01 12.54
N LEU A 344 -43.45 -66.11 12.94
CA LEU A 344 -44.28 -66.94 12.03
C LEU A 344 -45.52 -66.17 11.52
N GLU A 345 -46.14 -65.36 12.37
CA GLU A 345 -47.29 -64.51 11.99
C GLU A 345 -46.86 -63.41 11.00
N SER A 346 -45.69 -62.79 11.25
CA SER A 346 -45.16 -61.83 10.33
C SER A 346 -44.71 -62.40 8.96
N LEU A 347 -44.23 -63.65 8.94
CA LEU A 347 -43.93 -64.37 7.70
C LEU A 347 -45.19 -64.83 6.96
N SER A 348 -46.30 -65.12 7.67
CA SER A 348 -47.57 -65.54 7.06
C SER A 348 -48.45 -64.35 6.61
N SER A 349 -48.16 -63.13 7.12
CA SER A 349 -48.93 -61.93 6.77
C SER A 349 -48.44 -61.37 5.41
N SER A 350 -48.85 -62.03 4.35
CA SER A 350 -48.65 -61.57 2.99
C SER A 350 -49.78 -60.65 2.56
N LYS A 351 -49.47 -59.39 2.24
CA LYS A 351 -50.43 -58.45 1.63
C LYS A 351 -50.58 -58.75 0.15
N LYS A 352 -51.79 -58.99 -0.32
CA LYS A 352 -52.08 -59.12 -1.76
C LYS A 352 -52.13 -57.75 -2.42
N ASN A 353 -51.29 -57.56 -3.43
CA ASN A 353 -51.33 -56.38 -4.28
C ASN A 353 -52.48 -56.49 -5.28
N ASN A 354 -53.22 -55.40 -5.49
CA ASN A 354 -54.33 -55.37 -6.47
C ASN A 354 -53.77 -55.09 -7.87
N LEU A 355 -53.21 -56.14 -8.52
CA LEU A 355 -52.64 -56.06 -9.83
C LEU A 355 -53.63 -55.71 -10.95
N SER A 356 -54.95 -56.04 -10.76
CA SER A 356 -55.98 -55.71 -11.74
C SER A 356 -56.27 -54.20 -11.77
N ALA A 357 -56.31 -53.53 -10.57
CA ALA A 357 -56.44 -52.08 -10.53
C ALA A 357 -55.19 -51.37 -11.06
N PHE A 358 -54.00 -51.91 -10.79
CA PHE A 358 -52.75 -51.38 -11.28
C PHE A 358 -52.67 -51.50 -12.81
N LYS A 359 -53.08 -52.61 -13.39
CA LYS A 359 -53.15 -52.84 -14.85
C LYS A 359 -54.10 -51.83 -15.52
N SER A 360 -55.29 -51.63 -14.93
CA SER A 360 -56.26 -50.69 -15.50
C SER A 360 -55.78 -49.23 -15.42
N TYR A 361 -54.94 -48.88 -14.41
CA TYR A 361 -54.34 -47.56 -14.27
C TYR A 361 -53.23 -47.31 -15.31
N ILE A 362 -52.45 -48.31 -15.65
CA ILE A 362 -51.41 -48.19 -16.69
C ILE A 362 -52.00 -48.14 -18.08
N GLU A 363 -53.13 -48.82 -18.32
CA GLU A 363 -53.81 -48.90 -19.60
C GLU A 363 -54.75 -47.69 -19.86
N SER A 364 -55.00 -46.82 -18.88
CA SER A 364 -55.77 -45.59 -18.98
C SER A 364 -54.91 -44.39 -19.33
#